data_dba76508e00a76aa45a3704d88596c18
#
_entry.id   dba76508e00a76aa45a3704d88596c18
#
_cell.length_a   1.000
_cell.length_b   1.000
_cell.length_c   1.000
_cell.angle_alpha   90.00
_cell.angle_beta   90.00
_cell.angle_gamma   90.00
#
_symmetry.space_group_name_H-M   'P 1'
#
loop_
_entity.id
_entity.type
_entity.pdbx_description
1 polymer ?
#
loop_
_entity_poly.entity_id
_entity_poly.type
_entity_poly.pdbx_seq_one_letter_code
_entity_poly.pdbx_strand_id
1 'polypeptide(L)'
;MTIKNLPPADRKNIAKVLRQLGIQAYDFDNLYPQNVRDIVCASPCGSGCLDRYIKYLKGDGLASSYFSHLVINQEGETLGDLVPLLARDMAMYQGFALHANYNVFGRITSLHAVPFENVRLGEYTDDGMVDVVALHPDWTGCLEYGGKRQRVSREFIDYIDVFCPEKAQEQMKNAGGPGDYLGQVLYYSSAGYLRYPLALFDSVLTDMITDEGLSNLMLRNARNNFLPACAFVHLKGNGDSYNEDGFAQGVTDYSQSLRSLQGDTNALNVLDIEVENMEEKPEVIQFSTRNIDKDFSTTADEVKENIYARFNQEGFLSVRLGKVGFSGTLVKDVNDDYARSCVDAQKRITRALFQVLKWWAAPLSEQPTEDALTITPLTYAVATSDKINE
;
A
#
# COMPACT_ATOMS: atom_id res chain seq x y z
N MET A 1 3.27 22.94 23.06
CA MET A 1 3.42 23.07 21.60
C MET A 1 2.10 22.75 20.96
N THR A 2 1.52 23.64 20.16
CA THR A 2 0.19 23.41 19.59
C THR A 2 0.33 22.47 18.38
N ILE A 3 -0.54 21.45 18.25
CA ILE A 3 -0.54 20.46 17.16
C ILE A 3 -0.44 21.10 15.77
N LYS A 4 -0.99 22.31 15.59
CA LYS A 4 -0.93 23.08 14.33
C LYS A 4 0.48 23.45 13.86
N ASN A 5 1.46 23.45 14.75
CA ASN A 5 2.84 23.86 14.48
C ASN A 5 3.79 22.69 14.23
N LEU A 6 3.29 21.44 14.26
CA LEU A 6 4.06 20.26 13.92
C LEU A 6 4.11 20.06 12.41
N PRO A 7 5.22 19.55 11.87
CA PRO A 7 5.30 19.09 10.49
C PRO A 7 4.18 18.07 10.18
N PRO A 8 3.69 17.96 8.94
CA PRO A 8 2.63 17.01 8.58
C PRO A 8 2.94 15.55 8.97
N ALA A 9 4.20 15.13 8.81
CA ALA A 9 4.66 13.79 9.20
C ALA A 9 4.52 13.55 10.71
N ASP A 10 4.92 14.53 11.52
CA ASP A 10 4.80 14.40 12.98
C ASP A 10 3.35 14.42 13.46
N ARG A 11 2.45 15.08 12.71
CA ARG A 11 1.01 15.08 13.03
C ARG A 11 0.39 13.69 12.87
N LYS A 12 0.80 12.95 11.83
CA LYS A 12 0.33 11.58 11.60
C LYS A 12 0.91 10.58 12.61
N ASN A 13 2.07 10.87 13.17
CA ASN A 13 2.73 10.03 14.18
C ASN A 13 2.26 10.29 15.62
N ILE A 14 1.35 11.24 15.84
CA ILE A 14 0.76 11.43 17.16
C ILE A 14 -0.20 10.26 17.42
N ALA A 15 0.28 9.26 18.13
CA ALA A 15 -0.50 8.11 18.49
C ALA A 15 -1.62 8.48 19.46
N LYS A 16 -2.86 8.29 19.05
CA LYS A 16 -4.00 8.33 19.94
C LYS A 16 -4.10 7.00 20.65
N VAL A 17 -4.02 7.02 21.98
CA VAL A 17 -4.18 5.80 22.77
C VAL A 17 -5.64 5.38 22.80
N LEU A 18 -5.90 4.16 22.32
CA LEU A 18 -7.20 3.50 22.40
C LEU A 18 -7.25 2.65 23.67
N ARG A 19 -7.52 3.30 24.81
CA ARG A 19 -7.46 2.67 26.14
C ARG A 19 -8.33 1.41 26.28
N GLN A 20 -9.46 1.35 25.59
CA GLN A 20 -10.33 0.17 25.62
C GLN A 20 -9.65 -1.06 25.04
N LEU A 21 -8.79 -0.86 24.04
CA LEU A 21 -8.04 -1.92 23.36
C LEU A 21 -6.60 -2.04 23.86
N GLY A 22 -6.11 -1.14 24.70
CA GLY A 22 -4.72 -1.16 25.19
C GLY A 22 -3.67 -0.93 24.09
N ILE A 23 -4.00 -0.17 23.04
CA ILE A 23 -3.14 0.06 21.88
C ILE A 23 -3.03 1.53 21.53
N GLN A 24 -1.97 1.85 20.79
CA GLN A 24 -1.81 3.12 20.11
C GLN A 24 -2.45 3.02 18.71
N ALA A 25 -3.29 4.00 18.36
CA ALA A 25 -3.87 4.06 17.03
C ALA A 25 -2.81 4.45 15.99
N TYR A 26 -2.85 3.80 14.84
CA TYR A 26 -2.03 4.16 13.69
C TYR A 26 -2.81 5.14 12.81
N ASP A 27 -2.50 6.45 12.96
CA ASP A 27 -3.25 7.57 12.41
C ASP A 27 -4.64 7.75 13.05
N PHE A 28 -5.45 8.60 12.43
CA PHE A 28 -6.75 9.04 12.96
C PHE A 28 -7.78 7.91 13.08
N ASP A 29 -7.84 7.03 12.11
CA ASP A 29 -8.80 5.92 11.98
C ASP A 29 -8.23 4.55 12.36
N ASN A 30 -6.95 4.49 12.74
CA ASN A 30 -6.19 3.26 12.98
C ASN A 30 -6.03 2.37 11.72
N LEU A 31 -6.24 2.90 10.51
CA LEU A 31 -6.22 2.17 9.26
C LEU A 31 -5.15 2.67 8.28
N TYR A 32 -4.18 3.46 8.74
CA TYR A 32 -3.14 4.02 7.88
C TYR A 32 -2.47 2.98 6.96
N PRO A 33 -2.01 1.79 7.44
CA PRO A 33 -1.39 0.80 6.56
C PRO A 33 -2.33 0.29 5.48
N GLN A 34 -3.60 0.04 5.82
CA GLN A 34 -4.61 -0.42 4.88
C GLN A 34 -4.91 0.65 3.83
N ASN A 35 -5.11 1.91 4.26
CA ASN A 35 -5.37 3.04 3.37
C ASN A 35 -4.22 3.27 2.39
N VAL A 36 -2.97 3.23 2.87
CA VAL A 36 -1.77 3.37 2.02
C VAL A 36 -1.68 2.25 1.00
N ARG A 37 -1.89 0.99 1.41
CA ARG A 37 -1.91 -0.17 0.52
C ARG A 37 -2.95 0.00 -0.58
N ASP A 38 -4.17 0.34 -0.20
CA ASP A 38 -5.29 0.45 -1.14
C ASP A 38 -5.04 1.56 -2.17
N ILE A 39 -4.52 2.72 -1.74
CA ILE A 39 -4.19 3.84 -2.62
C ILE A 39 -3.07 3.47 -3.60
N VAL A 40 -1.95 2.90 -3.11
CA VAL A 40 -0.82 2.59 -3.99
C VAL A 40 -1.13 1.47 -4.97
N CYS A 41 -1.92 0.47 -4.55
CA CYS A 41 -2.34 -0.63 -5.42
C CYS A 41 -3.34 -0.17 -6.50
N ALA A 42 -4.15 0.84 -6.23
CA ALA A 42 -5.08 1.42 -7.19
C ALA A 42 -4.41 2.33 -8.23
N SER A 43 -3.24 2.91 -7.91
CA SER A 43 -2.49 3.76 -8.85
C SER A 43 -1.61 2.91 -9.79
N PRO A 44 -1.81 2.99 -11.13
CA PRO A 44 -0.97 2.27 -12.09
C PRO A 44 0.52 2.67 -12.03
N CYS A 45 0.81 3.95 -11.81
CA CYS A 45 2.19 4.43 -11.68
C CYS A 45 2.78 4.08 -10.31
N GLY A 46 1.98 4.25 -9.24
CA GLY A 46 2.38 3.95 -7.87
C GLY A 46 2.72 2.48 -7.66
N SER A 47 1.83 1.57 -8.10
CA SER A 47 2.06 0.12 -7.99
C SER A 47 3.31 -0.31 -8.77
N GLY A 48 3.51 0.21 -9.99
CA GLY A 48 4.69 -0.12 -10.80
C GLY A 48 6.01 0.36 -10.20
N CYS A 49 6.01 1.54 -9.56
CA CYS A 49 7.17 2.06 -8.84
C CYS A 49 7.45 1.26 -7.55
N LEU A 50 6.40 0.88 -6.83
CA LEU A 50 6.51 0.06 -5.63
C LEU A 50 7.05 -1.33 -5.94
N ASP A 51 6.52 -2.01 -6.97
CA ASP A 51 6.97 -3.34 -7.38
C ASP A 51 8.46 -3.33 -7.76
N ARG A 52 8.91 -2.28 -8.44
CA ARG A 52 10.33 -2.10 -8.73
C ARG A 52 11.13 -1.91 -7.44
N TYR A 53 10.66 -1.11 -6.50
CA TYR A 53 11.32 -0.91 -5.23
C TYR A 53 11.45 -2.22 -4.45
N ILE A 54 10.37 -3.01 -4.35
CA ILE A 54 10.37 -4.35 -3.72
C ILE A 54 11.41 -5.25 -4.40
N LYS A 55 11.43 -5.25 -5.74
CA LYS A 55 12.39 -6.07 -6.52
C LYS A 55 13.84 -5.75 -6.15
N TYR A 56 14.17 -4.47 -6.02
CA TYR A 56 15.53 -4.06 -5.65
C TYR A 56 15.84 -4.33 -4.17
N LEU A 57 14.84 -4.19 -3.28
CA LEU A 57 15.05 -4.51 -1.85
C LEU A 57 15.30 -5.99 -1.61
N LYS A 58 14.57 -6.88 -2.27
CA LYS A 58 14.82 -8.33 -2.13
C LYS A 58 16.13 -8.79 -2.81
N GLY A 59 16.62 -8.00 -3.79
CA GLY A 59 17.83 -8.31 -4.53
C GLY A 59 17.82 -9.69 -5.18
N ASP A 60 19.00 -10.31 -5.30
CA ASP A 60 19.20 -11.68 -5.77
C ASP A 60 19.22 -12.72 -4.62
N GLY A 61 18.77 -12.30 -3.42
CA GLY A 61 18.74 -13.14 -2.22
C GLY A 61 19.91 -12.90 -1.27
N LEU A 62 20.07 -13.81 -0.30
CA LEU A 62 21.14 -13.72 0.70
C LEU A 62 22.50 -14.14 0.10
N ALA A 63 23.57 -13.52 0.58
CA ALA A 63 24.93 -13.82 0.11
C ALA A 63 25.36 -15.27 0.40
N SER A 64 24.95 -15.84 1.56
CA SER A 64 25.18 -17.24 1.85
C SER A 64 24.03 -18.11 1.34
N SER A 65 24.38 -19.10 0.50
CA SER A 65 23.44 -20.13 0.03
C SER A 65 22.92 -20.98 1.19
N TYR A 66 23.74 -21.22 2.21
CA TYR A 66 23.33 -21.97 3.40
C TYR A 66 22.15 -21.29 4.10
N PHE A 67 22.26 -20.00 4.40
CA PHE A 67 21.18 -19.25 5.04
C PHE A 67 19.97 -19.08 4.14
N SER A 68 20.14 -18.98 2.83
CA SER A 68 19.00 -18.93 1.89
C SER A 68 18.11 -20.16 1.98
N HIS A 69 18.70 -21.34 2.23
CA HIS A 69 17.97 -22.61 2.34
C HIS A 69 17.72 -23.06 3.79
N LEU A 70 18.07 -22.25 4.77
CA LEU A 70 17.80 -22.56 6.17
C LEU A 70 16.28 -22.58 6.42
N VAL A 71 15.74 -23.74 6.76
CA VAL A 71 14.33 -23.90 7.14
C VAL A 71 14.08 -23.21 8.48
N ILE A 72 13.10 -22.33 8.53
CA ILE A 72 12.83 -21.44 9.67
C ILE A 72 11.55 -21.76 10.43
N ASN A 73 10.69 -22.61 9.90
CA ASN A 73 9.44 -23.01 10.56
C ASN A 73 9.03 -24.45 10.18
N GLN A 74 7.93 -24.92 10.78
CA GLN A 74 7.42 -26.27 10.54
C GLN A 74 6.71 -26.42 9.18
N GLU A 75 6.37 -25.34 8.54
CA GLU A 75 5.73 -25.29 7.23
C GLU A 75 6.75 -25.51 6.10
N GLY A 76 8.02 -25.51 6.44
CA GLY A 76 9.13 -25.72 5.51
C GLY A 76 9.58 -24.44 4.80
N GLU A 77 9.12 -23.28 5.24
CA GLU A 77 9.61 -22.00 4.70
C GLU A 77 11.09 -21.82 5.04
N THR A 78 11.79 -21.23 4.10
CA THR A 78 13.23 -20.92 4.26
C THR A 78 13.45 -19.46 4.62
N LEU A 79 14.65 -19.15 5.13
CA LEU A 79 15.04 -17.76 5.37
C LEU A 79 15.06 -16.95 4.07
N GLY A 80 15.37 -17.62 2.93
CA GLY A 80 15.29 -17.00 1.60
C GLY A 80 13.86 -16.60 1.21
N ASP A 81 12.84 -17.38 1.62
CA ASP A 81 11.42 -17.07 1.37
C ASP A 81 10.94 -15.92 2.27
N LEU A 82 11.55 -15.75 3.44
CA LEU A 82 11.21 -14.68 4.37
C LEU A 82 11.64 -13.29 3.85
N VAL A 83 12.81 -13.21 3.20
CA VAL A 83 13.37 -11.92 2.72
C VAL A 83 12.42 -11.16 1.80
N PRO A 84 11.78 -11.75 0.79
CA PRO A 84 10.79 -11.05 -0.05
C PRO A 84 9.60 -10.47 0.73
N LEU A 85 9.13 -11.14 1.78
CA LEU A 85 8.02 -10.66 2.61
C LEU A 85 8.44 -9.43 3.40
N LEU A 86 9.63 -9.46 4.02
CA LEU A 86 10.18 -8.31 4.73
C LEU A 86 10.50 -7.14 3.79
N ALA A 87 11.00 -7.43 2.59
CA ALA A 87 11.27 -6.42 1.58
C ALA A 87 9.99 -5.72 1.11
N ARG A 88 8.89 -6.47 0.98
CA ARG A 88 7.57 -5.93 0.65
C ARG A 88 7.07 -4.98 1.73
N ASP A 89 7.07 -5.42 2.98
CA ASP A 89 6.59 -4.60 4.10
C ASP A 89 7.49 -3.37 4.32
N MET A 90 8.80 -3.54 4.17
CA MET A 90 9.76 -2.42 4.21
C MET A 90 9.50 -1.40 3.10
N ALA A 91 9.19 -1.85 1.88
CA ALA A 91 8.89 -0.97 0.76
C ALA A 91 7.57 -0.23 0.94
N MET A 92 6.54 -0.95 1.40
CA MET A 92 5.19 -0.44 1.54
C MET A 92 5.07 0.53 2.73
N TYR A 93 5.59 0.12 3.88
CA TYR A 93 5.31 0.78 5.16
C TYR A 93 6.54 1.40 5.82
N GLN A 94 7.74 1.19 5.30
CA GLN A 94 9.00 1.55 5.96
C GLN A 94 9.18 0.88 7.33
N GLY A 95 8.63 -0.31 7.47
CA GLY A 95 8.70 -1.14 8.65
C GLY A 95 8.34 -2.58 8.32
N PHE A 96 8.64 -3.50 9.21
CA PHE A 96 8.27 -4.92 9.12
C PHE A 96 8.20 -5.55 10.51
N ALA A 97 7.53 -6.69 10.61
CA ALA A 97 7.42 -7.44 11.85
C ALA A 97 7.74 -8.92 11.65
N LEU A 98 8.47 -9.49 12.60
CA LEU A 98 8.84 -10.89 12.67
C LEU A 98 8.35 -11.49 13.98
N HIS A 99 7.62 -12.58 13.91
CA HIS A 99 7.23 -13.35 15.07
C HIS A 99 8.23 -14.48 15.29
N ALA A 100 8.73 -14.60 16.51
CA ALA A 100 9.69 -15.62 16.95
C ALA A 100 9.08 -16.48 18.05
N ASN A 101 9.04 -17.79 17.84
CA ASN A 101 8.67 -18.77 18.86
C ASN A 101 9.91 -19.35 19.52
N TYR A 102 9.77 -19.72 20.78
CA TYR A 102 10.89 -20.14 21.65
C TYR A 102 10.67 -21.54 22.21
N ASN A 103 11.77 -22.23 22.45
CA ASN A 103 11.78 -23.44 23.26
C ASN A 103 11.91 -23.09 24.76
N VAL A 104 11.80 -24.11 25.60
CA VAL A 104 11.93 -23.98 27.07
C VAL A 104 13.30 -23.43 27.56
N PHE A 105 14.31 -23.42 26.70
CA PHE A 105 15.62 -22.85 26.99
C PHE A 105 15.75 -21.38 26.56
N GLY A 106 14.67 -20.75 26.07
CA GLY A 106 14.70 -19.38 25.59
C GLY A 106 15.45 -19.21 24.25
N ARG A 107 15.47 -20.26 23.41
CA ARG A 107 16.05 -20.24 22.07
C ARG A 107 14.96 -20.26 21.02
N ILE A 108 15.18 -19.54 19.93
CA ILE A 108 14.22 -19.40 18.83
C ILE A 108 14.16 -20.69 18.03
N THR A 109 12.96 -21.23 17.86
CA THR A 109 12.72 -22.49 17.12
C THR A 109 12.02 -22.25 15.79
N SER A 110 11.23 -21.19 15.68
CA SER A 110 10.58 -20.84 14.42
C SER A 110 10.41 -19.33 14.26
N LEU A 111 10.38 -18.91 13.00
CA LEU A 111 10.19 -17.53 12.57
C LEU A 111 9.06 -17.44 11.55
N HIS A 112 8.25 -16.41 11.65
CA HIS A 112 7.20 -16.11 10.71
C HIS A 112 7.18 -14.59 10.41
N ALA A 113 6.96 -14.22 9.15
CA ALA A 113 6.63 -12.85 8.82
C ALA A 113 5.22 -12.53 9.32
N VAL A 114 5.07 -11.42 10.01
CA VAL A 114 3.75 -10.92 10.39
C VAL A 114 3.40 -9.76 9.45
N PRO A 115 2.27 -9.82 8.73
CA PRO A 115 1.86 -8.71 7.89
C PRO A 115 1.82 -7.41 8.69
N PHE A 116 2.60 -6.42 8.27
CA PHE A 116 2.78 -5.18 9.04
C PHE A 116 1.46 -4.44 9.27
N GLU A 117 0.51 -4.55 8.34
CA GLU A 117 -0.83 -3.97 8.44
C GLU A 117 -1.65 -4.53 9.61
N ASN A 118 -1.33 -5.74 10.08
CA ASN A 118 -2.01 -6.40 11.20
C ASN A 118 -1.44 -6.01 12.56
N VAL A 119 -0.34 -5.27 12.59
CA VAL A 119 0.43 -4.94 13.79
C VAL A 119 0.02 -3.60 14.36
N ARG A 120 -0.22 -3.54 15.67
CA ARG A 120 -0.37 -2.29 16.43
C ARG A 120 0.51 -2.32 17.67
N LEU A 121 1.01 -1.15 18.04
CA LEU A 121 1.81 -1.00 19.26
C LEU A 121 0.89 -0.92 20.47
N GLY A 122 1.26 -1.59 21.55
CA GLY A 122 0.60 -1.48 22.85
C GLY A 122 0.69 -0.08 23.44
N GLU A 123 0.03 0.13 24.56
CA GLU A 123 0.13 1.37 25.31
C GLU A 123 1.57 1.58 25.83
N TYR A 124 1.93 2.83 26.07
CA TYR A 124 3.16 3.14 26.77
C TYR A 124 3.04 2.73 28.25
N THR A 125 4.07 2.09 28.74
CA THR A 125 4.27 1.87 30.17
C THR A 125 4.59 3.19 30.89
N ASP A 126 4.58 3.18 32.22
CA ASP A 126 4.93 4.34 33.05
C ASP A 126 6.35 4.87 32.74
N ASP A 127 7.25 3.99 32.27
CA ASP A 127 8.60 4.34 31.83
C ASP A 127 8.68 4.87 30.38
N GLY A 128 7.53 4.99 29.71
CA GLY A 128 7.45 5.47 28.32
C GLY A 128 7.89 4.46 27.28
N MET A 129 7.98 3.18 27.65
CA MET A 129 8.31 2.07 26.75
C MET A 129 7.03 1.38 26.25
N VAL A 130 7.16 0.54 25.24
CA VAL A 130 6.09 -0.36 24.78
C VAL A 130 6.58 -1.79 25.01
N ASP A 131 5.83 -2.54 25.79
CA ASP A 131 6.23 -3.91 26.15
C ASP A 131 5.53 -4.96 25.28
N VAL A 132 4.40 -4.61 24.66
CA VAL A 132 3.59 -5.54 23.89
C VAL A 132 3.24 -4.98 22.52
N VAL A 133 3.08 -5.90 21.59
CA VAL A 133 2.55 -5.65 20.25
C VAL A 133 1.22 -6.38 20.12
N ALA A 134 0.22 -5.70 19.61
CA ALA A 134 -1.11 -6.25 19.38
C ALA A 134 -1.25 -6.69 17.92
N LEU A 135 -1.69 -7.91 17.71
CA LEU A 135 -1.95 -8.48 16.40
C LEU A 135 -3.44 -8.73 16.20
N HIS A 136 -3.97 -8.28 15.08
CA HIS A 136 -5.34 -8.55 14.67
C HIS A 136 -5.43 -8.51 13.15
N PRO A 137 -6.14 -9.46 12.52
CA PRO A 137 -6.22 -9.53 11.05
C PRO A 137 -7.03 -8.38 10.43
N ASP A 138 -7.98 -7.83 11.16
CA ASP A 138 -8.86 -6.77 10.68
C ASP A 138 -9.07 -5.68 11.74
N TRP A 139 -8.48 -4.52 11.53
CA TRP A 139 -8.63 -3.34 12.39
C TRP A 139 -9.83 -2.47 12.02
N THR A 140 -10.64 -2.84 11.04
CA THR A 140 -11.84 -2.08 10.67
C THR A 140 -12.86 -2.10 11.80
N GLY A 141 -13.37 -0.91 12.13
CA GLY A 141 -14.35 -0.77 13.23
C GLY A 141 -13.76 -0.88 14.63
N CYS A 142 -12.45 -0.70 14.81
CA CYS A 142 -11.84 -0.56 16.14
C CYS A 142 -12.20 0.77 16.83
N LEU A 143 -12.65 1.76 16.06
CA LEU A 143 -13.13 3.06 16.54
C LEU A 143 -14.65 3.14 16.42
N GLU A 144 -15.31 3.65 17.45
CA GLU A 144 -16.73 4.02 17.38
C GLU A 144 -16.86 5.29 16.54
N TYR A 145 -17.48 5.18 15.37
CA TYR A 145 -17.86 6.32 14.55
C TYR A 145 -19.38 6.35 14.39
N GLY A 146 -20.01 7.42 14.83
CA GLY A 146 -21.44 7.64 14.63
C GLY A 146 -22.35 6.62 15.33
N GLY A 147 -21.99 6.12 16.51
CA GLY A 147 -22.82 5.21 17.29
C GLY A 147 -22.87 3.77 16.78
N LYS A 148 -22.00 3.38 15.85
CA LYS A 148 -21.84 1.98 15.42
C LYS A 148 -21.03 1.23 16.48
N ARG A 149 -21.47 0.01 16.80
CA ARG A 149 -20.76 -0.86 17.74
C ARG A 149 -19.34 -1.13 17.27
N GLN A 150 -18.39 -1.03 18.19
CA GLN A 150 -17.01 -1.48 17.98
C GLN A 150 -17.02 -2.97 17.57
N ARG A 151 -16.39 -3.28 16.43
CA ARG A 151 -16.30 -4.66 15.91
C ARG A 151 -15.12 -5.42 16.49
N VAL A 152 -14.03 -4.71 16.80
CA VAL A 152 -12.82 -5.30 17.37
C VAL A 152 -12.94 -5.29 18.89
N SER A 153 -12.95 -6.48 19.50
CA SER A 153 -12.93 -6.67 20.95
C SER A 153 -11.53 -7.06 21.41
N ARG A 154 -11.16 -6.65 22.61
CA ARG A 154 -9.87 -6.99 23.23
C ARG A 154 -9.62 -8.50 23.31
N GLU A 155 -10.68 -9.30 23.40
CA GLU A 155 -10.63 -10.77 23.48
C GLU A 155 -10.11 -11.43 22.19
N PHE A 156 -10.22 -10.73 21.05
CA PHE A 156 -9.78 -11.25 19.73
C PHE A 156 -8.44 -10.67 19.29
N ILE A 157 -7.76 -9.93 20.16
CA ILE A 157 -6.46 -9.34 19.89
C ILE A 157 -5.40 -10.17 20.59
N ASP A 158 -4.42 -10.65 19.86
CA ASP A 158 -3.25 -11.30 20.41
C ASP A 158 -2.23 -10.25 20.85
N TYR A 159 -1.97 -10.19 22.16
CA TYR A 159 -0.94 -9.34 22.75
C TYR A 159 0.33 -10.16 22.94
N ILE A 160 1.34 -9.83 22.16
CA ILE A 160 2.61 -10.55 22.15
C ILE A 160 3.73 -9.63 22.62
N ASP A 161 4.65 -10.15 23.40
CA ASP A 161 5.78 -9.40 23.94
C ASP A 161 6.69 -8.87 22.82
N VAL A 162 7.24 -7.67 23.02
CA VAL A 162 8.26 -7.11 22.14
C VAL A 162 9.54 -7.92 22.23
N PHE A 163 10.25 -8.08 21.12
CA PHE A 163 11.46 -8.85 20.98
C PHE A 163 12.54 -8.47 22.00
N CYS A 164 12.74 -9.34 22.97
CA CYS A 164 13.77 -9.29 24.01
C CYS A 164 14.14 -10.71 24.43
N PRO A 165 14.94 -11.43 23.64
CA PRO A 165 15.21 -12.87 23.86
C PRO A 165 15.78 -13.19 25.25
N GLU A 166 16.48 -12.25 25.87
CA GLU A 166 17.03 -12.39 27.22
C GLU A 166 15.93 -12.58 28.27
N LYS A 167 14.76 -12.02 28.05
CA LYS A 167 13.58 -12.12 28.93
C LYS A 167 12.64 -13.29 28.58
N ALA A 168 12.90 -14.02 27.49
CA ALA A 168 11.97 -15.04 26.98
C ALA A 168 11.61 -16.10 28.04
N GLN A 169 12.58 -16.57 28.85
CA GLN A 169 12.33 -17.53 29.90
C GLN A 169 11.49 -16.97 31.06
N GLU A 170 11.70 -15.71 31.41
CA GLU A 170 10.92 -15.03 32.44
C GLU A 170 9.48 -14.80 31.96
N GLN A 171 9.31 -14.29 30.74
CA GLN A 171 8.01 -14.09 30.10
C GLN A 171 7.23 -15.41 29.98
N MET A 172 7.91 -16.51 29.60
CA MET A 172 7.33 -17.85 29.52
C MET A 172 6.80 -18.32 30.89
N LYS A 173 7.54 -18.06 31.97
CA LYS A 173 7.07 -18.39 33.33
C LYS A 173 5.86 -17.55 33.73
N ASN A 174 5.86 -16.27 33.38
CA ASN A 174 4.78 -15.33 33.68
C ASN A 174 3.50 -15.65 32.88
N ALA A 175 3.63 -16.22 31.68
CA ALA A 175 2.53 -16.66 30.85
C ALA A 175 1.85 -17.95 31.36
N GLY A 176 2.44 -18.65 32.32
CA GLY A 176 1.89 -19.92 32.84
C GLY A 176 2.60 -21.17 32.32
N GLY A 177 3.55 -21.01 31.43
CA GLY A 177 4.36 -22.09 30.89
C GLY A 177 4.62 -21.99 29.38
N PRO A 178 5.36 -22.96 28.82
CA PRO A 178 5.72 -22.97 27.40
C PRO A 178 4.50 -23.07 26.45
N GLY A 179 3.42 -23.70 26.91
CA GLY A 179 2.19 -23.89 26.12
C GLY A 179 1.34 -22.64 25.97
N ASP A 180 1.45 -21.71 26.92
CA ASP A 180 0.66 -20.49 26.96
C ASP A 180 1.46 -19.26 26.47
N TYR A 181 2.75 -19.44 26.22
CA TYR A 181 3.64 -18.38 25.77
C TYR A 181 3.56 -18.18 24.25
N LEU A 182 3.11 -17.00 23.84
CA LEU A 182 2.91 -16.64 22.43
C LEU A 182 4.21 -16.26 21.68
N GLY A 183 5.37 -16.29 22.34
CA GLY A 183 6.62 -15.85 21.72
C GLY A 183 6.83 -14.33 21.77
N GLN A 184 7.62 -13.83 20.86
CA GLN A 184 7.93 -12.38 20.78
C GLN A 184 7.82 -11.87 19.36
N VAL A 185 7.53 -10.57 19.21
CA VAL A 185 7.53 -9.89 17.91
C VAL A 185 8.67 -8.89 17.83
N LEU A 186 9.58 -9.09 16.87
CA LEU A 186 10.54 -8.09 16.47
C LEU A 186 9.83 -7.09 15.56
N TYR A 187 9.56 -5.90 16.08
CA TYR A 187 8.96 -4.79 15.34
C TYR A 187 10.06 -3.82 14.90
N TYR A 188 10.24 -3.69 13.60
CA TYR A 188 11.15 -2.72 13.01
C TYR A 188 10.37 -1.54 12.41
N SER A 189 10.84 -0.32 12.66
CA SER A 189 10.29 0.91 12.12
C SER A 189 11.40 1.89 11.76
N SER A 190 11.31 2.52 10.59
CA SER A 190 12.22 3.60 10.18
C SER A 190 12.03 4.89 10.96
N ALA A 191 10.88 5.09 11.59
CA ALA A 191 10.58 6.25 12.43
C ALA A 191 11.30 6.21 13.80
N GLY A 192 11.95 5.09 14.12
CA GLY A 192 12.63 4.85 15.38
C GLY A 192 12.01 3.70 16.17
N TYR A 193 12.62 3.43 17.34
CA TYR A 193 12.22 2.30 18.17
C TYR A 193 10.77 2.42 18.62
N LEU A 194 9.98 1.39 18.29
CA LEU A 194 8.56 1.28 18.67
C LEU A 194 7.72 2.54 18.37
N ARG A 195 7.88 3.07 17.16
CA ARG A 195 7.06 4.14 16.61
C ARG A 195 6.47 3.72 15.28
N TYR A 196 5.32 4.26 14.93
CA TYR A 196 4.72 4.03 13.62
C TYR A 196 5.50 4.79 12.53
N PRO A 197 5.95 4.09 11.48
CA PRO A 197 6.58 4.74 10.33
C PRO A 197 5.53 5.36 9.40
N LEU A 198 5.96 6.24 8.52
CA LEU A 198 5.20 6.66 7.35
C LEU A 198 5.77 5.99 6.11
N ALA A 199 4.90 5.67 5.15
CA ALA A 199 5.33 5.16 3.86
C ALA A 199 6.31 6.12 3.18
N LEU A 200 7.28 5.59 2.44
CA LEU A 200 8.22 6.41 1.67
C LEU A 200 7.47 7.42 0.79
N PHE A 201 6.38 7.01 0.20
CA PHE A 201 5.57 7.76 -0.75
C PHE A 201 4.36 8.48 -0.13
N ASP A 202 4.33 8.64 1.22
CA ASP A 202 3.23 9.32 1.92
C ASP A 202 2.92 10.72 1.37
N SER A 203 3.94 11.45 0.93
CA SER A 203 3.79 12.81 0.39
C SER A 203 3.10 12.88 -0.98
N VAL A 204 3.09 11.78 -1.74
CA VAL A 204 2.49 11.69 -3.08
C VAL A 204 1.24 10.81 -3.14
N LEU A 205 0.63 10.50 -2.00
CA LEU A 205 -0.63 9.74 -1.96
C LEU A 205 -1.74 10.45 -2.74
N THR A 206 -1.79 11.78 -2.70
CA THR A 206 -2.76 12.57 -3.48
C THR A 206 -2.53 12.41 -4.98
N ASP A 207 -1.26 12.40 -5.42
CA ASP A 207 -0.92 12.17 -6.82
C ASP A 207 -1.32 10.75 -7.26
N MET A 208 -1.17 9.74 -6.39
CA MET A 208 -1.61 8.36 -6.68
C MET A 208 -3.13 8.26 -6.81
N ILE A 209 -3.90 8.93 -5.94
CA ILE A 209 -5.36 9.01 -6.06
C ILE A 209 -5.76 9.71 -7.37
N THR A 210 -5.01 10.74 -7.76
CA THR A 210 -5.23 11.45 -9.02
C THR A 210 -4.92 10.56 -10.23
N ASP A 211 -3.84 9.75 -10.19
CA ASP A 211 -3.46 8.79 -11.24
C ASP A 211 -4.56 7.73 -11.44
N GLU A 212 -5.13 7.20 -10.36
CA GLU A 212 -6.30 6.32 -10.41
C GLU A 212 -7.51 7.05 -11.02
N GLY A 213 -7.82 8.26 -10.55
CA GLY A 213 -8.93 9.06 -11.03
C GLY A 213 -8.84 9.36 -12.53
N LEU A 214 -7.65 9.69 -13.03
CA LEU A 214 -7.39 9.89 -14.46
C LEU A 214 -7.60 8.61 -15.26
N SER A 215 -7.15 7.47 -14.78
CA SER A 215 -7.35 6.17 -15.40
C SER A 215 -8.84 5.81 -15.50
N ASN A 216 -9.60 6.05 -14.43
CA ASN A 216 -11.05 5.85 -14.40
C ASN A 216 -11.79 6.80 -15.35
N LEU A 217 -11.34 8.07 -15.45
CA LEU A 217 -11.91 9.03 -16.39
C LEU A 217 -11.66 8.59 -17.83
N MET A 218 -10.43 8.17 -18.17
CA MET A 218 -10.10 7.66 -19.50
C MET A 218 -10.94 6.45 -19.87
N LEU A 219 -11.15 5.53 -18.92
CA LEU A 219 -12.02 4.37 -19.14
C LEU A 219 -13.46 4.78 -19.43
N ARG A 220 -14.01 5.71 -18.66
CA ARG A 220 -15.38 6.22 -18.89
C ARG A 220 -15.49 6.92 -20.25
N ASN A 221 -14.53 7.76 -20.59
CA ASN A 221 -14.51 8.43 -21.89
C ASN A 221 -14.40 7.42 -23.05
N ALA A 222 -13.56 6.39 -22.92
CA ALA A 222 -13.43 5.34 -23.92
C ALA A 222 -14.74 4.54 -24.08
N ARG A 223 -15.43 4.21 -22.98
CA ARG A 223 -16.72 3.54 -22.99
C ARG A 223 -17.83 4.41 -23.60
N ASN A 224 -17.79 5.70 -23.35
CA ASN A 224 -18.77 6.66 -23.87
C ASN A 224 -18.40 7.20 -25.26
N ASN A 225 -17.46 6.55 -26.00
CA ASN A 225 -17.01 6.89 -27.35
C ASN A 225 -16.59 8.37 -27.52
N PHE A 226 -16.11 9.03 -26.44
CA PHE A 226 -15.74 10.46 -26.42
C PHE A 226 -16.85 11.40 -26.92
N LEU A 227 -18.12 10.94 -26.93
CA LEU A 227 -19.22 11.77 -27.40
C LEU A 227 -19.50 12.90 -26.40
N PRO A 228 -19.66 14.14 -26.90
CA PRO A 228 -20.08 15.24 -26.04
C PRO A 228 -21.49 14.95 -25.48
N ALA A 229 -21.72 15.34 -24.24
CA ALA A 229 -23.04 15.34 -23.67
C ALA A 229 -23.95 16.19 -24.57
N CYS A 230 -25.04 15.62 -25.07
CA CYS A 230 -26.06 16.37 -25.79
C CYS A 230 -27.26 16.61 -24.88
N ALA A 231 -27.84 17.79 -24.96
CA ALA A 231 -29.12 18.09 -24.31
C ALA A 231 -30.27 17.81 -25.29
N PHE A 232 -31.18 16.94 -24.86
CA PHE A 232 -32.43 16.70 -25.59
C PHE A 232 -33.51 17.53 -24.92
N VAL A 233 -34.04 18.53 -25.67
CA VAL A 233 -35.07 19.40 -25.17
C VAL A 233 -36.39 19.04 -25.84
N HIS A 234 -37.41 18.68 -25.05
CA HIS A 234 -38.72 18.33 -25.55
C HIS A 234 -39.82 19.03 -24.76
N LEU A 235 -40.98 19.19 -25.41
CA LEU A 235 -42.17 19.72 -24.76
C LEU A 235 -42.66 18.72 -23.71
N LYS A 236 -43.09 19.25 -22.58
CA LYS A 236 -43.78 18.48 -21.56
C LYS A 236 -45.03 17.87 -22.16
N GLY A 237 -45.10 16.52 -22.18
CA GLY A 237 -46.31 15.83 -22.69
C GLY A 237 -47.50 16.15 -21.80
N ASN A 238 -48.60 16.64 -22.39
CA ASN A 238 -49.86 16.74 -21.68
C ASN A 238 -50.31 15.33 -21.32
N GLY A 239 -50.14 14.98 -20.04
CA GLY A 239 -50.34 13.62 -19.52
C GLY A 239 -51.82 13.14 -19.45
N ASP A 240 -52.74 13.72 -20.18
CA ASP A 240 -54.18 13.51 -20.03
C ASP A 240 -54.86 12.87 -21.21
N SER A 241 -54.15 12.24 -22.13
CA SER A 241 -54.82 11.38 -23.15
C SER A 241 -54.85 9.94 -22.72
N TYR A 242 -55.96 9.53 -22.13
CA TYR A 242 -56.29 8.13 -21.86
C TYR A 242 -57.10 7.56 -23.04
N ASN A 243 -56.86 6.29 -23.36
CA ASN A 243 -57.74 5.58 -24.29
C ASN A 243 -59.13 5.36 -23.67
N GLU A 244 -60.14 5.05 -24.50
CA GLU A 244 -61.48 4.69 -24.04
C GLU A 244 -61.47 3.58 -22.99
N ASP A 245 -60.43 2.77 -22.93
CA ASP A 245 -60.21 1.72 -21.94
C ASP A 245 -59.45 2.18 -20.67
N GLY A 246 -59.19 3.49 -20.51
CA GLY A 246 -58.54 4.05 -19.32
C GLY A 246 -57.01 3.85 -19.25
N PHE A 247 -56.39 3.42 -20.34
CA PHE A 247 -54.94 3.32 -20.42
C PHE A 247 -54.33 4.59 -21.01
N ALA A 248 -53.25 5.08 -20.45
CA ALA A 248 -52.54 6.22 -20.94
C ALA A 248 -52.09 6.02 -22.39
N GLN A 249 -52.66 6.81 -23.34
CA GLN A 249 -52.32 6.72 -24.74
C GLN A 249 -50.99 7.39 -25.00
N GLY A 250 -49.96 6.54 -25.16
CA GLY A 250 -48.81 6.90 -25.98
C GLY A 250 -48.08 8.20 -25.65
N VAL A 251 -47.95 8.55 -24.39
CA VAL A 251 -46.83 9.39 -23.99
C VAL A 251 -45.60 8.50 -24.16
N THR A 252 -44.95 8.67 -25.28
CA THR A 252 -43.62 8.09 -25.46
C THR A 252 -42.80 8.70 -24.34
N ASP A 253 -42.58 7.93 -23.28
CA ASP A 253 -41.76 8.33 -22.17
C ASP A 253 -40.31 8.42 -22.68
N TYR A 254 -40.01 9.55 -23.32
CA TYR A 254 -38.68 9.84 -23.83
C TYR A 254 -37.65 9.71 -22.71
N SER A 255 -38.06 9.94 -21.45
CA SER A 255 -37.19 9.81 -20.29
C SER A 255 -36.78 8.36 -20.05
N GLN A 256 -37.70 7.37 -20.29
CA GLN A 256 -37.33 5.95 -20.20
C GLN A 256 -36.44 5.52 -21.38
N SER A 257 -36.74 6.00 -22.58
CA SER A 257 -35.93 5.72 -23.76
C SER A 257 -34.54 6.32 -23.66
N LEU A 258 -34.45 7.55 -23.12
CA LEU A 258 -33.17 8.22 -22.89
C LEU A 258 -32.38 7.55 -21.73
N ARG A 259 -33.04 7.12 -20.65
CA ARG A 259 -32.43 6.33 -19.58
C ARG A 259 -31.90 4.99 -20.07
N SER A 260 -32.54 4.37 -21.05
CA SER A 260 -32.05 3.13 -21.67
C SER A 260 -30.78 3.36 -22.52
N LEU A 261 -30.54 4.61 -22.94
CA LEU A 261 -29.31 5.04 -23.63
C LEU A 261 -28.22 5.50 -22.66
N GLN A 262 -28.56 5.70 -21.38
CA GLN A 262 -27.65 6.02 -20.28
C GLN A 262 -27.28 4.73 -19.56
N GLY A 263 -26.04 4.34 -19.58
CA GLY A 263 -25.56 3.18 -18.83
C GLY A 263 -24.19 2.72 -19.31
N ASP A 264 -23.59 1.84 -18.54
CA ASP A 264 -22.23 1.34 -18.79
C ASP A 264 -22.02 0.69 -20.18
N THR A 265 -23.11 0.30 -20.85
CA THR A 265 -23.12 -0.32 -22.18
C THR A 265 -23.58 0.59 -23.29
N ASN A 266 -24.25 1.73 -22.99
CA ASN A 266 -24.81 2.64 -23.98
C ASN A 266 -24.23 4.05 -23.84
N ALA A 267 -23.65 4.54 -24.89
CA ALA A 267 -22.61 5.54 -24.98
C ALA A 267 -23.04 7.00 -25.03
N LEU A 268 -24.24 7.38 -24.57
CA LEU A 268 -24.73 8.73 -24.70
C LEU A 268 -25.04 9.37 -23.34
N ASN A 269 -24.25 10.37 -22.94
CA ASN A 269 -24.64 11.29 -21.87
C ASN A 269 -25.65 12.29 -22.44
N VAL A 270 -26.94 11.97 -22.29
CA VAL A 270 -28.05 12.84 -22.71
C VAL A 270 -28.65 13.53 -21.50
N LEU A 271 -28.66 14.84 -21.50
CA LEU A 271 -29.41 15.65 -20.55
C LEU A 271 -30.84 15.82 -21.10
N ASP A 272 -31.81 15.26 -20.41
CA ASP A 272 -33.21 15.40 -20.78
C ASP A 272 -33.80 16.65 -20.11
N ILE A 273 -34.36 17.57 -20.91
CA ILE A 273 -34.94 18.85 -20.45
C ILE A 273 -36.35 18.96 -20.95
N GLU A 274 -37.32 18.88 -20.05
CA GLU A 274 -38.73 19.15 -20.35
C GLU A 274 -38.98 20.64 -20.24
N VAL A 275 -39.60 21.23 -21.27
CA VAL A 275 -40.03 22.65 -21.29
C VAL A 275 -41.54 22.73 -21.56
N GLU A 276 -42.23 23.71 -20.98
CA GLU A 276 -43.65 23.94 -21.22
C GLU A 276 -43.90 24.59 -22.59
N ASN A 277 -43.00 25.46 -23.02
CA ASN A 277 -42.98 26.05 -24.34
C ASN A 277 -41.60 25.97 -24.97
N MET A 278 -41.55 25.76 -26.30
CA MET A 278 -40.27 25.74 -27.03
C MET A 278 -39.56 27.10 -27.04
N GLU A 279 -40.23 28.18 -26.69
CA GLU A 279 -39.64 29.50 -26.52
C GLU A 279 -38.89 29.64 -25.20
N GLU A 280 -39.16 28.78 -24.23
CA GLU A 280 -38.51 28.71 -22.89
C GLU A 280 -37.29 27.81 -22.88
N LYS A 281 -36.74 27.49 -24.04
CA LYS A 281 -35.50 26.68 -24.11
C LYS A 281 -34.42 27.31 -23.24
N PRO A 282 -33.80 26.52 -22.36
CA PRO A 282 -32.63 27.03 -21.66
C PRO A 282 -31.54 27.37 -22.66
N GLU A 283 -31.01 28.58 -22.58
CA GLU A 283 -29.87 29.01 -23.39
C GLU A 283 -28.63 28.28 -22.88
N VAL A 284 -28.05 27.39 -23.69
CA VAL A 284 -26.79 26.71 -23.35
C VAL A 284 -25.65 27.69 -23.59
N ILE A 285 -25.24 28.36 -22.54
CA ILE A 285 -23.99 29.14 -22.58
C ILE A 285 -22.84 28.12 -22.68
N GLN A 286 -22.28 27.98 -23.87
CA GLN A 286 -21.04 27.26 -24.04
C GLN A 286 -19.93 28.09 -23.38
N PHE A 287 -19.51 27.67 -22.19
CA PHE A 287 -18.22 28.10 -21.67
C PHE A 287 -17.16 27.65 -22.68
N SER A 288 -16.32 28.62 -23.12
CA SER A 288 -15.23 28.35 -24.05
C SER A 288 -14.51 27.08 -23.59
N THR A 289 -14.50 26.06 -24.45
CA THR A 289 -13.82 24.82 -24.20
C THR A 289 -12.35 25.14 -23.93
N ARG A 290 -11.93 25.18 -22.66
CA ARG A 290 -10.52 24.98 -22.33
C ARG A 290 -10.10 23.72 -23.06
N ASN A 291 -8.86 23.68 -23.54
CA ASN A 291 -8.29 22.46 -24.12
C ASN A 291 -8.18 21.40 -23.02
N ILE A 292 -9.33 20.83 -22.65
CA ILE A 292 -9.48 19.83 -21.58
C ILE A 292 -8.47 18.69 -21.80
N ASP A 293 -8.29 18.24 -23.03
CA ASP A 293 -7.34 17.18 -23.36
C ASP A 293 -5.89 17.56 -23.06
N LYS A 294 -5.52 18.83 -23.28
CA LYS A 294 -4.17 19.32 -22.98
C LYS A 294 -3.95 19.48 -21.49
N ASP A 295 -4.95 19.97 -20.77
CA ASP A 295 -4.89 20.11 -19.32
C ASP A 295 -4.80 18.74 -18.65
N PHE A 296 -5.53 17.73 -19.17
CA PHE A 296 -5.42 16.33 -18.68
C PHE A 296 -4.06 15.72 -18.97
N SER A 297 -3.50 15.90 -20.16
CA SER A 297 -2.19 15.33 -20.49
C SER A 297 -1.09 15.94 -19.63
N THR A 298 -1.14 17.26 -19.39
CA THR A 298 -0.18 17.96 -18.52
C THR A 298 -0.29 17.48 -17.09
N THR A 299 -1.50 17.37 -16.54
CA THR A 299 -1.72 16.86 -15.17
C THR A 299 -1.25 15.42 -15.06
N ALA A 300 -1.52 14.56 -16.04
CA ALA A 300 -1.08 13.17 -16.03
C ALA A 300 0.44 13.04 -16.05
N ASP A 301 1.14 13.91 -16.78
CA ASP A 301 2.59 13.89 -16.84
C ASP A 301 3.23 14.41 -15.54
N GLU A 302 2.70 15.48 -14.95
CA GLU A 302 3.14 16.01 -13.65
C GLU A 302 2.95 14.99 -12.53
N VAL A 303 1.76 14.38 -12.43
CA VAL A 303 1.46 13.32 -11.45
C VAL A 303 2.43 12.17 -11.57
N LYS A 304 2.71 11.72 -12.80
CA LYS A 304 3.65 10.66 -13.09
C LYS A 304 5.06 11.02 -12.65
N GLU A 305 5.53 12.22 -13.02
CA GLU A 305 6.85 12.70 -12.63
C GLU A 305 7.00 12.79 -11.11
N ASN A 306 6.00 13.29 -10.38
CA ASN A 306 6.01 13.36 -8.91
C ASN A 306 6.11 11.98 -8.27
N ILE A 307 5.33 11.01 -8.75
CA ILE A 307 5.36 9.63 -8.22
C ILE A 307 6.74 9.01 -8.45
N TYR A 308 7.28 9.08 -9.68
CA TYR A 308 8.60 8.52 -10.00
C TYR A 308 9.73 9.22 -9.20
N ALA A 309 9.67 10.55 -9.06
CA ALA A 309 10.62 11.32 -8.29
C ALA A 309 10.63 10.88 -6.81
N ARG A 310 9.46 10.63 -6.24
CA ARG A 310 9.38 10.21 -4.82
C ARG A 310 10.00 8.85 -4.57
N PHE A 311 9.98 7.96 -5.56
CA PHE A 311 10.65 6.66 -5.49
C PHE A 311 12.12 6.69 -5.95
N ASN A 312 12.71 7.86 -6.24
CA ASN A 312 14.02 8.02 -6.86
C ASN A 312 14.15 7.21 -8.18
N GLN A 313 13.10 7.21 -8.97
CA GLN A 313 13.00 6.41 -10.20
C GLN A 313 12.91 7.26 -11.47
N GLU A 314 13.29 8.53 -11.43
CA GLU A 314 13.26 9.46 -12.56
C GLU A 314 14.14 8.97 -13.73
N GLY A 315 15.26 8.32 -13.41
CA GLY A 315 16.13 7.72 -14.42
C GLY A 315 15.41 6.68 -15.27
N PHE A 316 14.59 5.82 -14.65
CA PHE A 316 13.77 4.83 -15.37
C PHE A 316 12.68 5.50 -16.21
N LEU A 317 12.04 6.55 -15.70
CA LEU A 317 11.05 7.31 -16.46
C LEU A 317 11.68 7.96 -17.69
N SER A 318 12.86 8.58 -17.54
CA SER A 318 13.58 9.25 -18.60
C SER A 318 14.00 8.27 -19.71
N VAL A 319 14.46 7.08 -19.35
CA VAL A 319 14.77 5.99 -20.30
C VAL A 319 13.51 5.53 -21.03
N ARG A 320 12.40 5.32 -20.31
CA ARG A 320 11.12 4.88 -20.89
C ARG A 320 10.53 5.90 -21.86
N LEU A 321 10.64 7.19 -21.55
CA LEU A 321 10.11 8.27 -22.38
C LEU A 321 11.05 8.61 -23.56
N GLY A 322 12.23 7.96 -23.68
CA GLY A 322 13.20 8.26 -24.72
C GLY A 322 13.83 9.66 -24.61
N LYS A 323 13.67 10.32 -23.47
CA LYS A 323 14.28 11.64 -23.21
C LYS A 323 15.81 11.58 -23.18
N VAL A 324 16.36 10.40 -22.95
CA VAL A 324 17.81 10.13 -22.94
C VAL A 324 18.07 9.03 -23.96
N GLY A 325 19.05 9.22 -24.84
CA GLY A 325 19.35 8.27 -25.93
C GLY A 325 19.56 6.84 -25.40
N PHE A 326 19.10 5.85 -26.14
CA PHE A 326 19.30 4.43 -25.83
C PHE A 326 20.79 4.04 -25.95
N SER A 327 21.56 4.24 -24.89
CA SER A 327 22.87 3.64 -24.72
C SER A 327 22.70 2.45 -23.74
N GLY A 328 23.22 1.27 -24.10
CA GLY A 328 23.19 0.10 -23.22
C GLY A 328 23.88 0.34 -21.87
N THR A 329 24.85 1.25 -21.84
CA THR A 329 25.53 1.70 -20.61
C THR A 329 24.60 2.51 -19.71
N LEU A 330 23.78 3.40 -20.26
CA LEU A 330 22.88 4.24 -19.49
C LEU A 330 21.84 3.44 -18.69
N VAL A 331 21.26 2.42 -19.32
CA VAL A 331 20.30 1.54 -18.62
C VAL A 331 20.98 0.85 -17.45
N LYS A 332 22.22 0.39 -17.64
CA LYS A 332 23.01 -0.21 -16.57
C LYS A 332 23.28 0.80 -15.45
N ASP A 333 23.73 2.01 -15.81
CA ASP A 333 24.09 3.05 -14.85
C ASP A 333 22.87 3.45 -13.99
N VAL A 334 21.67 3.60 -14.58
CA VAL A 334 20.42 3.88 -13.86
C VAL A 334 20.05 2.73 -12.89
N ASN A 335 20.22 1.47 -13.34
CA ASN A 335 19.96 0.32 -12.48
C ASN A 335 20.96 0.24 -11.32
N ASP A 336 22.26 0.46 -11.58
CA ASP A 336 23.31 0.38 -10.56
C ASP A 336 23.17 1.53 -9.53
N ASP A 337 22.80 2.73 -9.98
CA ASP A 337 22.54 3.87 -9.09
C ASP A 337 21.33 3.60 -8.19
N TYR A 338 20.23 3.11 -8.77
CA TYR A 338 19.04 2.77 -7.99
C TYR A 338 19.30 1.61 -7.01
N ALA A 339 20.07 0.60 -7.41
CA ALA A 339 20.46 -0.49 -6.51
C ALA A 339 21.25 0.04 -5.30
N ARG A 340 22.16 1.01 -5.51
CA ARG A 340 22.89 1.67 -4.41
C ARG A 340 21.98 2.42 -3.46
N SER A 341 20.93 3.07 -3.96
CA SER A 341 19.96 3.79 -3.11
C SER A 341 19.16 2.85 -2.20
N CYS A 342 19.02 1.58 -2.56
CA CYS A 342 18.29 0.57 -1.78
C CYS A 342 19.15 -0.11 -0.68
N VAL A 343 20.49 0.03 -0.72
CA VAL A 343 21.41 -0.70 0.18
C VAL A 343 21.13 -0.45 1.66
N ASP A 344 20.79 0.77 2.04
CA ASP A 344 20.54 1.08 3.46
C ASP A 344 19.29 0.38 4.00
N ALA A 345 18.25 0.25 3.18
CA ALA A 345 17.05 -0.49 3.56
C ALA A 345 17.34 -2.01 3.61
N GLN A 346 18.14 -2.55 2.68
CA GLN A 346 18.61 -3.93 2.72
C GLN A 346 19.40 -4.25 4.00
N LYS A 347 20.35 -3.37 4.39
CA LYS A 347 21.12 -3.52 5.63
C LYS A 347 20.22 -3.59 6.88
N ARG A 348 19.09 -2.90 6.88
CA ARG A 348 18.16 -2.95 8.02
C ARG A 348 17.49 -4.31 8.15
N ILE A 349 17.09 -4.90 7.02
CA ILE A 349 16.57 -6.28 6.99
C ILE A 349 17.66 -7.26 7.44
N THR A 350 18.87 -7.17 6.88
CA THR A 350 20.02 -7.99 7.27
C THR A 350 20.29 -7.96 8.78
N ARG A 351 20.29 -6.77 9.38
CA ARG A 351 20.51 -6.61 10.83
C ARG A 351 19.41 -7.26 11.67
N ALA A 352 18.15 -7.16 11.26
CA ALA A 352 17.05 -7.80 11.96
C ALA A 352 17.19 -9.34 11.92
N LEU A 353 17.49 -9.89 10.75
CA LEU A 353 17.76 -11.32 10.60
C LEU A 353 18.95 -11.78 11.45
N PHE A 354 20.02 -11.00 11.47
CA PHE A 354 21.19 -11.29 12.30
C PHE A 354 20.86 -11.28 13.79
N GLN A 355 20.09 -10.32 14.27
CA GLN A 355 19.65 -10.25 15.68
C GLN A 355 18.88 -11.51 16.09
N VAL A 356 17.98 -11.98 15.23
CA VAL A 356 17.14 -13.15 15.50
C VAL A 356 17.96 -14.44 15.45
N LEU A 357 18.82 -14.62 14.43
CA LEU A 357 19.61 -15.84 14.25
C LEU A 357 20.67 -16.06 15.35
N LYS A 358 21.09 -15.03 16.07
CA LYS A 358 21.95 -15.19 17.26
C LYS A 358 21.32 -16.07 18.34
N TRP A 359 19.99 -16.11 18.39
CA TRP A 359 19.23 -16.85 19.39
C TRP A 359 18.63 -18.14 18.84
N TRP A 360 19.04 -18.55 17.64
CA TRP A 360 18.54 -19.76 16.99
C TRP A 360 18.85 -21.02 17.82
N ALA A 361 17.89 -21.93 17.92
CA ALA A 361 17.99 -23.13 18.76
C ALA A 361 18.78 -24.24 18.11
N ALA A 362 18.56 -24.47 16.81
CA ALA A 362 19.26 -25.53 16.09
C ALA A 362 20.74 -25.17 15.86
N PRO A 363 21.65 -26.16 15.92
CA PRO A 363 23.05 -25.92 15.59
C PRO A 363 23.15 -25.51 14.12
N LEU A 364 23.82 -24.38 13.89
CA LEU A 364 24.07 -23.85 12.55
C LEU A 364 25.41 -24.36 12.04
N SER A 365 25.46 -24.81 10.78
CA SER A 365 26.72 -25.23 10.14
C SER A 365 27.62 -24.03 9.82
N GLU A 366 27.04 -22.87 9.62
CA GLU A 366 27.75 -21.59 9.44
C GLU A 366 27.37 -20.63 10.57
N GLN A 367 28.33 -19.83 11.03
CA GLN A 367 28.06 -18.81 12.03
C GLN A 367 27.29 -17.65 11.35
N PRO A 368 26.19 -17.15 11.95
CA PRO A 368 25.48 -16.01 11.41
C PRO A 368 26.35 -14.75 11.52
N THR A 369 26.69 -14.18 10.38
CA THR A 369 27.38 -12.90 10.26
C THR A 369 26.55 -11.94 9.43
N GLU A 370 26.72 -10.63 9.63
CA GLU A 370 26.02 -9.64 8.78
C GLU A 370 26.38 -9.84 7.30
N ASP A 371 27.63 -10.19 6.99
CA ASP A 371 28.08 -10.43 5.61
C ASP A 371 27.38 -11.63 4.96
N ALA A 372 27.23 -12.74 5.67
CA ALA A 372 26.54 -13.93 5.17
C ALA A 372 25.03 -13.70 4.95
N LEU A 373 24.43 -12.83 5.74
CA LEU A 373 23.02 -12.45 5.67
C LEU A 373 22.76 -11.20 4.80
N THR A 374 23.82 -10.61 4.23
CA THR A 374 23.67 -9.45 3.33
C THR A 374 22.85 -9.84 2.11
N ILE A 375 21.88 -9.00 1.76
CA ILE A 375 21.10 -9.13 0.53
C ILE A 375 21.98 -8.72 -0.63
N THR A 376 22.18 -9.63 -1.59
CA THR A 376 22.97 -9.35 -2.79
C THR A 376 22.20 -8.41 -3.69
N PRO A 377 22.76 -7.23 -4.05
CA PRO A 377 22.10 -6.31 -4.97
C PRO A 377 21.83 -6.96 -6.33
N LEU A 378 20.72 -6.59 -6.95
CA LEU A 378 20.42 -7.01 -8.32
C LEU A 378 21.53 -6.53 -9.25
N THR A 379 22.12 -7.47 -9.97
CA THR A 379 23.10 -7.19 -11.02
C THR A 379 22.51 -7.47 -12.39
N TYR A 380 22.56 -6.49 -13.28
CA TYR A 380 22.18 -6.70 -14.68
C TYR A 380 23.45 -7.11 -15.44
N ALA A 381 23.55 -8.40 -15.76
CA ALA A 381 24.57 -8.86 -16.67
C ALA A 381 24.30 -8.24 -18.05
N VAL A 382 25.22 -7.43 -18.56
CA VAL A 382 25.23 -7.07 -19.99
C VAL A 382 25.56 -8.38 -20.71
N ALA A 383 24.64 -8.84 -21.56
CA ALA A 383 24.94 -9.95 -22.46
C ALA A 383 26.15 -9.51 -23.29
N THR A 384 27.33 -10.03 -22.98
CA THR A 384 28.51 -9.86 -23.82
C THR A 384 28.22 -10.59 -25.10
N SER A 385 28.26 -9.85 -26.22
CA SER A 385 28.05 -10.32 -27.58
C SER A 385 29.14 -11.29 -28.09
N ASP A 386 29.93 -11.86 -27.20
CA ASP A 386 31.12 -12.67 -27.54
C ASP A 386 30.85 -14.16 -27.75
N LYS A 387 29.58 -14.59 -27.87
CA LYS A 387 29.23 -16.00 -28.15
C LYS A 387 28.37 -16.22 -29.40
N ILE A 388 28.52 -15.40 -30.43
CA ILE A 388 27.88 -15.64 -31.75
C ILE A 388 28.93 -15.91 -32.83
N ASN A 389 30.10 -16.33 -32.48
CA ASN A 389 31.11 -16.81 -33.50
C ASN A 389 31.82 -18.05 -32.92
N GLU A 390 31.12 -19.18 -32.90
CA GLU A 390 31.67 -20.53 -33.03
C GLU A 390 30.61 -21.45 -33.65
#